data_542a61d028cfe520d2e04846087c1f20
#
_entry.id   542a61d028cfe520d2e04846087c1f20
#
_cell.length_a   1.000
_cell.length_b   1.000
_cell.length_c   1.000
_cell.angle_alpha   90.00
_cell.angle_beta   90.00
_cell.angle_gamma   90.00
#
_symmetry.space_group_name_H-M   'P 1'
#
loop_
_entity.id
_entity.type
_entity.pdbx_description
1 polymer ?
#
loop_
_entity_poly.entity_id
_entity_poly.type
_entity_poly.pdbx_seq_one_letter_code
_entity_poly.pdbx_strand_id
1 'polypeptide(L)'
;MSRAPLDPRSPIPAPYRTGERDAIQEMARSFAMNKVLPVANRLDPEHGLIPDELRQEMGELGFFGIMAPERYGGLELGVFEYALVTEELSRAWMSVASIIARSGMALVLNPAQREKYLPLAVRGEWLGCFAMSEPGAGSDIASVRTRAAKVDGGWLLNGQKMWCTFADQADCILVVARNKPYDPDRRHSGIRQFAVHKASGTFPEGVSGNPIKKIGYHGWRTFELSFDDCFVPDDCLVGSERAETAADAGFKRAAAAMTTPRIHTAARSIGLARGALEDSIAYVQQREQFGRPIGDFQVTRFKIANMASEIEACRALMYQVAANADAGEKCDMSGAMVKYLASEMSERVTSEALQIHGGAGYTTDFPIERYWRDARLTKIFEGTSEIMQRIISDHLLPPTPLR
;
A
#
# COMPACT_ATOMS: atom_id res chain seq x y z
N MET A 1 7.79 9.97 41.46
CA MET A 1 6.50 9.48 40.98
C MET A 1 6.74 8.91 39.58
N SER A 2 6.75 7.58 39.48
CA SER A 2 6.82 6.89 38.17
C SER A 2 5.56 7.29 37.39
N ARG A 3 5.68 8.12 36.34
CA ARG A 3 4.59 8.30 35.42
C ARG A 3 4.37 6.97 34.70
N ALA A 4 3.16 6.44 34.77
CA ALA A 4 2.78 5.32 33.92
C ALA A 4 3.15 5.68 32.47
N PRO A 5 3.71 4.74 31.68
CA PRO A 5 3.98 5.00 30.27
C PRO A 5 2.66 5.46 29.66
N LEU A 6 2.68 6.64 29.04
CA LEU A 6 1.56 7.12 28.23
C LEU A 6 1.30 6.06 27.15
N ASP A 7 0.08 5.53 27.11
CA ASP A 7 -0.35 4.77 25.95
C ASP A 7 -0.37 5.76 24.76
N PRO A 8 0.55 5.63 23.80
CA PRO A 8 0.63 6.57 22.70
C PRO A 8 -0.49 6.35 21.67
N ARG A 9 -1.42 5.41 21.93
CA ARG A 9 -2.58 5.17 21.11
C ARG A 9 -3.56 6.32 21.31
N SER A 10 -3.72 7.14 20.28
CA SER A 10 -4.89 8.01 20.26
C SER A 10 -6.13 7.15 20.11
N PRO A 11 -7.10 7.28 21.02
CA PRO A 11 -8.38 6.58 20.89
C PRO A 11 -9.06 7.02 19.60
N ILE A 12 -9.80 6.09 18.97
CA ILE A 12 -10.66 6.45 17.83
C ILE A 12 -11.60 7.58 18.29
N PRO A 13 -11.66 8.72 17.54
CA PRO A 13 -12.51 9.84 17.93
C PRO A 13 -13.97 9.44 18.08
N ALA A 14 -14.68 10.03 19.04
CA ALA A 14 -16.05 9.67 19.41
C ALA A 14 -17.04 9.51 18.22
N PRO A 15 -17.02 10.36 17.17
CA PRO A 15 -17.92 10.18 16.03
C PRO A 15 -17.71 8.88 15.24
N TYR A 16 -16.52 8.29 15.33
CA TYR A 16 -16.14 7.08 14.59
C TYR A 16 -15.99 5.85 15.48
N ARG A 17 -16.04 6.04 16.79
CA ARG A 17 -15.76 5.00 17.76
C ARG A 17 -16.93 4.04 17.96
N THR A 18 -16.69 2.77 17.79
CA THR A 18 -17.60 1.68 18.13
C THR A 18 -16.84 0.61 18.91
N GLY A 19 -17.55 -0.21 19.69
CA GLY A 19 -16.92 -1.33 20.38
C GLY A 19 -16.24 -2.33 19.43
N GLU A 20 -16.80 -2.51 18.23
CA GLU A 20 -16.24 -3.34 17.19
C GLU A 20 -14.92 -2.76 16.65
N ARG A 21 -14.87 -1.47 16.34
CA ARG A 21 -13.65 -0.80 15.88
C ARG A 21 -12.54 -0.82 16.91
N ASP A 22 -12.89 -0.61 18.19
CA ASP A 22 -11.93 -0.73 19.29
C ASP A 22 -11.37 -2.16 19.36
N ALA A 23 -12.21 -3.20 19.23
CA ALA A 23 -11.79 -4.59 19.24
C ALA A 23 -10.91 -4.96 18.04
N ILE A 24 -11.26 -4.50 16.82
CA ILE A 24 -10.48 -4.71 15.59
C ILE A 24 -9.09 -4.05 15.73
N GLN A 25 -9.04 -2.81 16.22
CA GLN A 25 -7.78 -2.10 16.42
C GLN A 25 -6.89 -2.82 17.42
N GLU A 26 -7.44 -3.25 18.57
CA GLU A 26 -6.68 -3.96 19.60
C GLU A 26 -6.17 -5.32 19.11
N MET A 27 -6.99 -6.08 18.38
CA MET A 27 -6.59 -7.35 17.78
C MET A 27 -5.43 -7.14 16.79
N ALA A 28 -5.56 -6.16 15.89
CA ALA A 28 -4.52 -5.86 14.91
C ALA A 28 -3.23 -5.38 15.59
N ARG A 29 -3.33 -4.54 16.63
CA ARG A 29 -2.18 -4.08 17.41
C ARG A 29 -1.50 -5.23 18.16
N SER A 30 -2.27 -6.08 18.83
CA SER A 30 -1.73 -7.25 19.54
C SER A 30 -0.95 -8.15 18.59
N PHE A 31 -1.51 -8.45 17.42
CA PHE A 31 -0.83 -9.23 16.39
C PHE A 31 0.43 -8.51 15.86
N ALA A 32 0.31 -7.23 15.54
CA ALA A 32 1.43 -6.42 15.04
C ALA A 32 2.61 -6.40 16.02
N MET A 33 2.34 -6.16 17.31
CA MET A 33 3.40 -6.01 18.30
C MET A 33 3.99 -7.34 18.76
N ASN A 34 3.16 -8.38 18.90
CA ASN A 34 3.58 -9.66 19.47
C ASN A 34 4.09 -10.65 18.42
N LYS A 35 3.63 -10.54 17.17
CA LYS A 35 4.01 -11.46 16.09
C LYS A 35 4.84 -10.77 14.99
N VAL A 36 4.37 -9.64 14.47
CA VAL A 36 5.01 -8.98 13.33
C VAL A 36 6.31 -8.30 13.72
N LEU A 37 6.31 -7.48 14.77
CA LEU A 37 7.47 -6.66 15.15
C LEU A 37 8.74 -7.48 15.46
N PRO A 38 8.67 -8.60 16.24
CA PRO A 38 9.85 -9.44 16.46
C PRO A 38 10.42 -10.06 15.18
N VAL A 39 9.54 -10.46 14.25
CA VAL A 39 9.93 -11.00 12.94
C VAL A 39 10.58 -9.92 12.10
N ALA A 40 10.00 -8.71 12.06
CA ALA A 40 10.54 -7.57 11.33
C ALA A 40 11.93 -7.18 11.82
N ASN A 41 12.12 -7.10 13.15
CA ASN A 41 13.41 -6.74 13.75
C ASN A 41 14.52 -7.75 13.43
N ARG A 42 14.16 -9.02 13.25
CA ARG A 42 15.13 -10.05 12.87
C ARG A 42 15.41 -10.08 11.38
N LEU A 43 14.37 -10.02 10.54
CA LEU A 43 14.49 -10.30 9.10
C LEU A 43 14.79 -9.07 8.23
N ASP A 44 14.31 -7.88 8.62
CA ASP A 44 14.51 -6.69 7.77
C ASP A 44 15.99 -6.32 7.60
N PRO A 45 16.84 -6.34 8.66
CA PRO A 45 18.28 -6.08 8.50
C PRO A 45 18.98 -7.07 7.56
N GLU A 46 18.47 -8.29 7.45
CA GLU A 46 19.01 -9.35 6.58
C GLU A 46 18.34 -9.35 5.18
N HIS A 47 17.48 -8.39 4.90
CA HIS A 47 16.65 -8.34 3.68
C HIS A 47 15.79 -9.59 3.50
N GLY A 48 15.40 -10.24 4.61
CA GLY A 48 14.60 -11.46 4.64
C GLY A 48 13.17 -11.23 4.14
N LEU A 49 12.53 -12.34 3.75
CA LEU A 49 11.14 -12.34 3.28
C LEU A 49 10.18 -12.59 4.44
N ILE A 50 8.94 -12.11 4.30
CA ILE A 50 7.86 -12.40 5.24
C ILE A 50 7.59 -13.91 5.23
N PRO A 51 7.62 -14.58 6.40
CA PRO A 51 7.33 -16.01 6.50
C PRO A 51 5.89 -16.36 6.14
N ASP A 52 5.69 -17.54 5.56
CA ASP A 52 4.35 -18.02 5.18
C ASP A 52 3.45 -18.22 6.40
N GLU A 53 4.02 -18.64 7.53
CA GLU A 53 3.29 -18.80 8.80
C GLU A 53 2.64 -17.49 9.24
N LEU A 54 3.35 -16.37 9.10
CA LEU A 54 2.79 -15.06 9.44
C LEU A 54 1.63 -14.69 8.52
N ARG A 55 1.73 -15.05 7.23
CA ARG A 55 0.64 -14.85 6.26
C ARG A 55 -0.58 -15.71 6.59
N GLN A 56 -0.38 -16.95 7.01
CA GLN A 56 -1.45 -17.86 7.44
C GLN A 56 -2.18 -17.31 8.67
N GLU A 57 -1.45 -16.90 9.72
CA GLU A 57 -2.04 -16.26 10.91
C GLU A 57 -2.86 -15.01 10.54
N MET A 58 -2.40 -14.20 9.57
CA MET A 58 -3.17 -13.05 9.06
C MET A 58 -4.46 -13.47 8.36
N GLY A 59 -4.45 -14.60 7.65
CA GLY A 59 -5.65 -15.20 7.04
C GLY A 59 -6.66 -15.64 8.08
N GLU A 60 -6.22 -16.33 9.12
CA GLU A 60 -7.04 -16.77 10.25
C GLU A 60 -7.69 -15.61 11.01
N LEU A 61 -6.99 -14.46 11.11
CA LEU A 61 -7.52 -13.22 11.68
C LEU A 61 -8.44 -12.43 10.73
N GLY A 62 -8.63 -12.90 9.50
CA GLY A 62 -9.51 -12.27 8.51
C GLY A 62 -8.95 -11.01 7.84
N PHE A 63 -7.67 -10.70 8.01
CA PHE A 63 -7.08 -9.45 7.50
C PHE A 63 -7.05 -9.34 5.98
N PHE A 64 -7.11 -10.46 5.25
CA PHE A 64 -7.24 -10.45 3.80
C PHE A 64 -8.68 -10.26 3.31
N GLY A 65 -9.67 -10.50 4.18
CA GLY A 65 -11.09 -10.49 3.85
C GLY A 65 -11.86 -9.27 4.38
N ILE A 66 -11.20 -8.24 4.95
CA ILE A 66 -11.86 -7.12 5.64
C ILE A 66 -13.00 -6.52 4.78
N MET A 67 -12.73 -6.17 3.54
CA MET A 67 -13.70 -5.52 2.65
C MET A 67 -14.39 -6.50 1.68
N ALA A 68 -14.05 -7.79 1.74
CA ALA A 68 -14.65 -8.77 0.85
C ALA A 68 -16.05 -9.17 1.33
N PRO A 69 -17.02 -9.49 0.42
CA PRO A 69 -18.35 -9.89 0.80
C PRO A 69 -18.38 -11.18 1.64
N GLU A 70 -19.28 -11.25 2.62
CA GLU A 70 -19.48 -12.40 3.52
C GLU A 70 -19.71 -13.71 2.76
N ARG A 71 -20.43 -13.69 1.63
CA ARG A 71 -20.68 -14.87 0.80
C ARG A 71 -19.41 -15.57 0.30
N TYR A 72 -18.27 -14.89 0.32
CA TYR A 72 -16.96 -15.44 -0.02
C TYR A 72 -16.07 -15.71 1.21
N GLY A 73 -16.63 -15.56 2.41
CA GLY A 73 -15.90 -15.70 3.68
C GLY A 73 -15.20 -14.43 4.12
N GLY A 74 -15.52 -13.28 3.53
CA GLY A 74 -15.03 -11.96 3.96
C GLY A 74 -15.81 -11.42 5.17
N LEU A 75 -15.38 -10.26 5.67
CA LEU A 75 -15.99 -9.59 6.83
C LEU A 75 -16.99 -8.50 6.43
N GLU A 76 -17.05 -8.13 5.15
CA GLU A 76 -17.92 -7.08 4.58
C GLU A 76 -17.86 -5.73 5.35
N LEU A 77 -16.68 -5.46 5.93
CA LEU A 77 -16.41 -4.21 6.64
C LEU A 77 -15.95 -3.11 5.67
N GLY A 78 -15.82 -1.88 6.20
CA GLY A 78 -15.50 -0.71 5.39
C GLY A 78 -14.00 -0.44 5.20
N VAL A 79 -13.75 0.65 4.47
CA VAL A 79 -12.40 1.22 4.29
C VAL A 79 -11.85 1.74 5.62
N PHE A 80 -12.73 2.13 6.55
CA PHE A 80 -12.34 2.60 7.87
C PHE A 80 -11.63 1.49 8.66
N GLU A 81 -12.24 0.31 8.79
CA GLU A 81 -11.66 -0.86 9.47
C GLU A 81 -10.40 -1.35 8.76
N TYR A 82 -10.42 -1.32 7.42
CA TYR A 82 -9.24 -1.63 6.62
C TYR A 82 -8.06 -0.68 6.93
N ALA A 83 -8.33 0.63 7.11
CA ALA A 83 -7.31 1.60 7.47
C ALA A 83 -6.79 1.40 8.91
N LEU A 84 -7.67 1.05 9.88
CA LEU A 84 -7.27 0.72 11.25
C LEU A 84 -6.26 -0.43 11.28
N VAL A 85 -6.61 -1.55 10.64
CA VAL A 85 -5.73 -2.74 10.57
C VAL A 85 -4.42 -2.40 9.88
N THR A 86 -4.48 -1.66 8.77
CA THR A 86 -3.29 -1.23 8.00
C THR A 86 -2.34 -0.39 8.86
N GLU A 87 -2.86 0.56 9.63
CA GLU A 87 -2.04 1.42 10.50
C GLU A 87 -1.33 0.60 11.57
N GLU A 88 -2.05 -0.32 12.24
CA GLU A 88 -1.47 -1.16 13.29
C GLU A 88 -0.38 -2.09 12.75
N LEU A 89 -0.63 -2.75 11.63
CA LEU A 89 0.37 -3.62 10.99
C LEU A 89 1.60 -2.84 10.52
N SER A 90 1.40 -1.64 9.97
CA SER A 90 2.49 -0.79 9.47
C SER A 90 3.37 -0.24 10.59
N ARG A 91 2.83 -0.03 11.79
CA ARG A 91 3.60 0.30 12.99
C ARG A 91 4.71 -0.72 13.24
N ALA A 92 4.44 -1.98 12.98
CA ALA A 92 5.40 -3.07 13.18
C ALA A 92 6.28 -3.29 11.94
N TRP A 93 5.65 -3.44 10.75
CA TRP A 93 6.35 -3.63 9.48
C TRP A 93 5.46 -3.24 8.29
N MET A 94 5.83 -2.18 7.57
CA MET A 94 5.04 -1.69 6.43
C MET A 94 4.80 -2.78 5.37
N SER A 95 5.74 -3.69 5.18
CA SER A 95 5.61 -4.77 4.20
C SER A 95 4.47 -5.72 4.55
N VAL A 96 4.26 -6.03 5.84
CA VAL A 96 3.12 -6.85 6.31
C VAL A 96 1.81 -6.10 6.11
N ALA A 97 1.77 -4.81 6.41
CA ALA A 97 0.58 -4.00 6.13
C ALA A 97 0.23 -3.97 4.63
N SER A 98 1.23 -4.03 3.76
CA SER A 98 1.04 -3.95 2.31
C SER A 98 0.45 -5.21 1.68
N ILE A 99 0.65 -6.39 2.28
CA ILE A 99 0.20 -7.64 1.66
C ILE A 99 -1.33 -7.77 1.67
N ILE A 100 -2.02 -7.19 2.66
CA ILE A 100 -3.48 -7.28 2.74
C ILE A 100 -4.19 -6.71 1.50
N ALA A 101 -3.56 -5.76 0.81
CA ALA A 101 -4.08 -5.22 -0.45
C ALA A 101 -4.06 -6.22 -1.62
N ARG A 102 -3.28 -7.31 -1.50
CA ARG A 102 -3.07 -8.27 -2.60
C ARG A 102 -4.27 -9.18 -2.83
N SER A 103 -5.06 -9.48 -1.79
CA SER A 103 -6.32 -10.21 -1.88
C SER A 103 -7.37 -9.46 -2.70
N GLY A 104 -7.44 -8.14 -2.56
CA GLY A 104 -8.38 -7.27 -3.27
C GLY A 104 -8.28 -7.35 -4.79
N MET A 105 -7.18 -7.87 -5.34
CA MET A 105 -7.04 -8.08 -6.78
C MET A 105 -8.00 -9.15 -7.32
N ALA A 106 -8.50 -10.06 -6.49
CA ALA A 106 -9.54 -11.01 -6.88
C ALA A 106 -10.88 -10.31 -7.20
N LEU A 107 -11.16 -9.14 -6.63
CA LEU A 107 -12.40 -8.39 -6.84
C LEU A 107 -12.55 -7.84 -8.26
N VAL A 108 -11.45 -7.60 -8.98
CA VAL A 108 -11.49 -7.04 -10.34
C VAL A 108 -11.57 -8.11 -11.43
N LEU A 109 -11.42 -9.39 -11.08
CA LEU A 109 -11.53 -10.51 -11.99
C LEU A 109 -12.97 -10.65 -12.54
N ASN A 110 -13.16 -11.45 -13.59
CA ASN A 110 -14.50 -11.76 -14.12
C ASN A 110 -15.34 -12.54 -13.08
N PRO A 111 -16.68 -12.60 -13.23
CA PRO A 111 -17.54 -13.25 -12.24
C PRO A 111 -17.17 -14.71 -11.95
N ALA A 112 -16.87 -15.52 -12.97
CA ALA A 112 -16.51 -16.93 -12.79
C ALA A 112 -15.17 -17.09 -12.04
N GLN A 113 -14.20 -16.25 -12.37
CA GLN A 113 -12.92 -16.24 -11.68
C GLN A 113 -13.06 -15.72 -10.23
N ARG A 114 -13.93 -14.73 -9.97
CA ARG A 114 -14.24 -14.29 -8.60
C ARG A 114 -14.80 -15.40 -7.74
N GLU A 115 -15.78 -16.15 -8.24
CA GLU A 115 -16.35 -17.32 -7.52
C GLU A 115 -15.26 -18.33 -7.14
N LYS A 116 -14.26 -18.52 -8.00
CA LYS A 116 -13.16 -19.46 -7.78
C LYS A 116 -12.10 -18.93 -6.83
N TYR A 117 -11.66 -17.68 -7.01
CA TYR A 117 -10.44 -17.18 -6.36
C TYR A 117 -10.69 -16.30 -5.13
N LEU A 118 -11.85 -15.65 -5.03
CA LEU A 118 -12.11 -14.76 -3.91
C LEU A 118 -12.20 -15.51 -2.57
N PRO A 119 -12.80 -16.72 -2.48
CA PRO A 119 -12.75 -17.53 -1.25
C PRO A 119 -11.33 -17.91 -0.81
N LEU A 120 -10.40 -18.07 -1.75
CA LEU A 120 -8.99 -18.32 -1.46
C LEU A 120 -8.27 -17.02 -1.06
N ALA A 121 -8.62 -15.92 -1.72
CA ALA A 121 -8.01 -14.63 -1.47
C ALA A 121 -8.30 -14.10 -0.06
N VAL A 122 -9.52 -14.28 0.44
CA VAL A 122 -9.90 -13.85 1.81
C VAL A 122 -9.17 -14.63 2.90
N ARG A 123 -8.64 -15.82 2.59
CA ARG A 123 -7.78 -16.60 3.50
C ARG A 123 -6.29 -16.38 3.28
N GLY A 124 -5.91 -15.50 2.33
CA GLY A 124 -4.51 -15.28 1.98
C GLY A 124 -3.86 -16.41 1.16
N GLU A 125 -4.65 -17.37 0.67
CA GLU A 125 -4.19 -18.52 -0.14
C GLU A 125 -4.04 -18.20 -1.63
N TRP A 126 -4.65 -17.10 -2.09
CA TRP A 126 -4.48 -16.55 -3.43
C TRP A 126 -4.24 -15.05 -3.34
N LEU A 127 -3.10 -14.60 -3.85
CA LEU A 127 -2.70 -13.20 -3.80
C LEU A 127 -2.19 -12.74 -5.16
N GLY A 128 -2.51 -11.49 -5.52
CA GLY A 128 -2.13 -10.92 -6.79
C GLY A 128 -0.92 -9.98 -6.74
N CYS A 129 -0.27 -9.81 -7.89
CA CYS A 129 0.72 -8.78 -8.15
C CYS A 129 0.21 -7.82 -9.21
N PHE A 130 0.55 -6.53 -9.09
CA PHE A 130 0.16 -5.52 -10.08
C PHE A 130 1.37 -5.12 -10.93
N ALA A 131 1.25 -5.24 -12.25
CA ALA A 131 2.29 -4.93 -13.24
C ALA A 131 1.79 -3.80 -14.15
N MET A 132 1.97 -2.54 -13.69
CA MET A 132 1.48 -1.34 -14.36
C MET A 132 2.63 -0.55 -15.00
N SER A 133 3.57 -0.10 -14.18
CA SER A 133 4.67 0.77 -14.59
C SER A 133 5.64 0.08 -15.57
N GLU A 134 6.27 0.87 -16.41
CA GLU A 134 7.30 0.44 -17.37
C GLU A 134 8.58 1.24 -17.16
N PRO A 135 9.73 0.84 -17.71
CA PRO A 135 10.96 1.63 -17.62
C PRO A 135 10.78 3.09 -18.07
N GLY A 136 9.93 3.33 -19.07
CA GLY A 136 9.63 4.67 -19.60
C GLY A 136 8.31 5.28 -19.15
N ALA A 137 7.51 4.62 -18.29
CA ALA A 137 6.16 5.08 -17.90
C ALA A 137 5.84 4.71 -16.45
N GLY A 138 6.00 5.66 -15.55
CA GLY A 138 5.60 5.58 -14.13
C GLY A 138 4.43 6.50 -13.84
N SER A 139 4.70 7.76 -13.45
CA SER A 139 3.66 8.79 -13.23
C SER A 139 2.84 9.06 -14.50
N ASP A 140 3.44 8.96 -15.67
CA ASP A 140 2.76 9.03 -16.96
C ASP A 140 2.28 7.65 -17.44
N ILE A 141 1.33 7.07 -16.69
CA ILE A 141 0.79 5.75 -16.99
C ILE A 141 0.08 5.69 -18.36
N ALA A 142 -0.38 6.81 -18.86
CA ALA A 142 -0.97 6.90 -20.19
C ALA A 142 0.04 6.65 -21.33
N SER A 143 1.33 6.59 -21.04
CA SER A 143 2.40 6.31 -21.99
C SER A 143 2.90 4.86 -21.98
N VAL A 144 2.22 3.93 -21.27
CA VAL A 144 2.56 2.50 -21.31
C VAL A 144 2.54 1.96 -22.74
N ARG A 145 3.48 1.08 -23.05
CA ARG A 145 3.71 0.54 -24.39
C ARG A 145 3.65 -0.99 -24.48
N THR A 146 3.60 -1.69 -23.36
CA THR A 146 3.35 -3.14 -23.36
C THR A 146 2.13 -3.43 -24.18
N ARG A 147 2.27 -4.32 -25.19
CA ARG A 147 1.24 -4.62 -26.21
C ARG A 147 0.53 -5.91 -25.86
N ALA A 148 -0.77 -5.95 -26.09
CA ALA A 148 -1.61 -7.12 -26.11
C ALA A 148 -2.15 -7.31 -27.53
N ALA A 149 -1.63 -8.27 -28.28
CA ALA A 149 -2.07 -8.58 -29.63
C ALA A 149 -3.14 -9.67 -29.57
N LYS A 150 -4.32 -9.44 -30.20
CA LYS A 150 -5.38 -10.44 -30.28
C LYS A 150 -4.94 -11.60 -31.19
N VAL A 151 -5.12 -12.82 -30.70
CA VAL A 151 -4.90 -14.07 -31.41
C VAL A 151 -6.10 -15.01 -31.23
N ASP A 152 -6.10 -16.17 -31.85
CA ASP A 152 -7.17 -17.15 -31.65
C ASP A 152 -7.21 -17.64 -30.18
N GLY A 153 -8.37 -17.53 -29.57
CA GLY A 153 -8.60 -17.94 -28.18
C GLY A 153 -8.02 -17.03 -27.09
N GLY A 154 -7.31 -15.93 -27.43
CA GLY A 154 -6.70 -15.09 -26.41
C GLY A 154 -5.87 -13.93 -26.94
N TRP A 155 -4.84 -13.60 -26.17
CA TRP A 155 -3.96 -12.44 -26.37
C TRP A 155 -2.50 -12.83 -26.18
N LEU A 156 -1.60 -12.25 -26.94
CA LEU A 156 -0.15 -12.32 -26.71
C LEU A 156 0.33 -11.01 -26.11
N LEU A 157 0.91 -11.09 -24.91
CA LEU A 157 1.50 -9.94 -24.24
C LEU A 157 2.99 -9.84 -24.57
N ASN A 158 3.42 -8.62 -24.95
CA ASN A 158 4.81 -8.29 -25.27
C ASN A 158 5.20 -6.95 -24.66
N GLY A 159 6.31 -6.88 -23.93
CA GLY A 159 6.81 -5.66 -23.32
C GLY A 159 7.51 -5.87 -21.99
N GLN A 160 7.74 -4.78 -21.28
CA GLN A 160 8.45 -4.79 -20.00
C GLN A 160 7.63 -4.07 -18.93
N LYS A 161 7.71 -4.57 -17.69
CA LYS A 161 7.09 -3.97 -16.51
C LYS A 161 8.11 -3.80 -15.40
N MET A 162 7.99 -2.71 -14.65
CA MET A 162 8.88 -2.36 -13.54
C MET A 162 8.12 -2.30 -12.23
N TRP A 163 8.84 -2.50 -11.14
CA TRP A 163 8.33 -2.33 -9.78
C TRP A 163 7.22 -3.31 -9.42
N CYS A 164 7.26 -4.52 -10.01
CA CYS A 164 6.28 -5.58 -9.77
C CYS A 164 6.59 -6.28 -8.43
N THR A 165 6.11 -5.70 -7.34
CA THR A 165 6.33 -6.24 -6.00
C THR A 165 5.52 -7.51 -5.79
N PHE A 166 6.16 -8.55 -5.20
CA PHE A 166 5.54 -9.84 -4.93
C PHE A 166 5.31 -10.72 -6.17
N ALA A 167 5.87 -10.39 -7.34
CA ALA A 167 5.57 -11.09 -8.59
C ALA A 167 5.96 -12.58 -8.58
N ASP A 168 7.02 -12.96 -7.88
CA ASP A 168 7.46 -14.35 -7.73
C ASP A 168 6.46 -15.20 -6.92
N GLN A 169 5.95 -14.66 -5.81
CA GLN A 169 5.06 -15.38 -4.90
C GLN A 169 3.56 -15.22 -5.23
N ALA A 170 3.21 -14.31 -6.13
CA ALA A 170 1.83 -14.10 -6.55
C ALA A 170 1.26 -15.32 -7.31
N ASP A 171 -0.05 -15.51 -7.22
CA ASP A 171 -0.82 -16.49 -7.96
C ASP A 171 -1.40 -15.92 -9.27
N CYS A 172 -1.36 -14.59 -9.38
CA CYS A 172 -1.80 -13.86 -10.56
C CYS A 172 -1.04 -12.54 -10.71
N ILE A 173 -0.66 -12.20 -11.93
CA ILE A 173 -0.10 -10.89 -12.27
C ILE A 173 -1.16 -10.13 -13.08
N LEU A 174 -1.67 -9.01 -12.53
CA LEU A 174 -2.56 -8.09 -13.26
C LEU A 174 -1.71 -7.15 -14.10
N VAL A 175 -1.66 -7.40 -15.40
CA VAL A 175 -0.82 -6.67 -16.36
C VAL A 175 -1.62 -5.59 -17.04
N VAL A 176 -1.15 -4.35 -17.00
CA VAL A 176 -1.66 -3.25 -17.81
C VAL A 176 -0.97 -3.25 -19.16
N ALA A 177 -1.72 -3.41 -20.26
CA ALA A 177 -1.20 -3.43 -21.61
C ALA A 177 -2.13 -2.73 -22.60
N ARG A 178 -1.64 -2.46 -23.81
CA ARG A 178 -2.43 -1.86 -24.89
C ARG A 178 -2.88 -2.91 -25.89
N ASN A 179 -4.18 -2.94 -26.16
CA ASN A 179 -4.75 -3.72 -27.27
C ASN A 179 -4.90 -2.90 -28.58
N LYS A 180 -4.49 -1.63 -28.57
CA LYS A 180 -4.46 -0.73 -29.74
C LYS A 180 -3.12 0.02 -29.76
N PRO A 181 -2.62 0.46 -30.90
CA PRO A 181 -1.44 1.33 -30.98
C PRO A 181 -1.59 2.59 -30.13
N TYR A 182 -0.47 3.09 -29.63
CA TYR A 182 -0.43 4.37 -28.92
C TYR A 182 -0.90 5.51 -29.85
N ASP A 183 -1.88 6.28 -29.36
CA ASP A 183 -2.43 7.44 -30.04
C ASP A 183 -2.15 8.68 -29.17
N PRO A 184 -1.32 9.64 -29.63
CA PRO A 184 -0.97 10.82 -28.86
C PRO A 184 -2.17 11.72 -28.54
N ASP A 185 -3.19 11.74 -29.40
CA ASP A 185 -4.41 12.55 -29.22
C ASP A 185 -5.42 11.86 -28.28
N ARG A 186 -5.32 10.54 -28.12
CA ARG A 186 -6.18 9.72 -27.26
C ARG A 186 -5.35 8.76 -26.40
N ARG A 187 -4.48 9.33 -25.57
CA ARG A 187 -3.42 8.63 -24.81
C ARG A 187 -3.91 7.49 -23.94
N HIS A 188 -5.16 7.53 -23.47
CA HIS A 188 -5.78 6.47 -22.65
C HIS A 188 -6.44 5.36 -23.47
N SER A 189 -6.59 5.55 -24.79
CA SER A 189 -7.23 4.57 -25.68
C SER A 189 -6.48 3.26 -25.72
N GLY A 190 -7.21 2.14 -25.64
CA GLY A 190 -6.65 0.81 -25.74
C GLY A 190 -5.90 0.29 -24.51
N ILE A 191 -5.85 1.04 -23.41
CA ILE A 191 -5.28 0.53 -22.13
C ILE A 191 -6.26 -0.46 -21.52
N ARG A 192 -5.79 -1.70 -21.25
CA ARG A 192 -6.53 -2.82 -20.70
C ARG A 192 -5.73 -3.49 -19.58
N GLN A 193 -6.41 -4.30 -18.79
CA GLN A 193 -5.80 -5.15 -17.77
C GLN A 193 -6.03 -6.62 -18.11
N PHE A 194 -4.99 -7.43 -17.93
CA PHE A 194 -4.99 -8.86 -18.21
C PHE A 194 -4.55 -9.61 -16.96
N ALA A 195 -5.29 -10.66 -16.60
CA ALA A 195 -4.96 -11.52 -15.48
C ALA A 195 -4.08 -12.68 -15.97
N VAL A 196 -2.79 -12.63 -15.69
CA VAL A 196 -1.84 -13.71 -15.99
C VAL A 196 -1.76 -14.63 -14.77
N HIS A 197 -2.54 -15.71 -14.80
CA HIS A 197 -2.53 -16.72 -13.72
C HIS A 197 -1.24 -17.53 -13.75
N LYS A 198 -0.74 -17.89 -12.58
CA LYS A 198 0.48 -18.69 -12.43
C LYS A 198 0.49 -19.46 -11.10
N ALA A 199 1.36 -20.42 -10.97
CA ALA A 199 1.69 -20.99 -9.67
C ALA A 199 2.63 -20.06 -8.90
N SER A 200 2.43 -19.95 -7.59
CA SER A 200 3.36 -19.25 -6.70
C SER A 200 4.78 -19.84 -6.82
N GLY A 201 5.78 -18.97 -6.75
CA GLY A 201 7.19 -19.36 -6.88
C GLY A 201 7.71 -19.55 -8.31
N THR A 202 6.85 -19.44 -9.35
CA THR A 202 7.23 -19.60 -10.75
C THR A 202 6.84 -18.41 -11.61
N PHE A 203 7.38 -18.32 -12.82
CA PHE A 203 6.85 -17.46 -13.88
C PHE A 203 6.30 -18.34 -15.01
N PRO A 204 5.17 -17.96 -15.65
CA PRO A 204 4.61 -18.74 -16.74
C PRO A 204 5.45 -18.60 -18.01
N GLU A 205 5.17 -19.44 -19.01
CA GLU A 205 5.79 -19.35 -20.33
C GLU A 205 5.63 -17.95 -20.93
N GLY A 206 6.68 -17.42 -21.54
CA GLY A 206 6.72 -16.06 -22.07
C GLY A 206 6.86 -14.97 -21.01
N VAL A 207 7.08 -15.30 -19.72
CA VAL A 207 7.37 -14.30 -18.67
C VAL A 207 8.71 -14.61 -17.99
N SER A 208 9.55 -13.61 -17.89
CA SER A 208 10.78 -13.67 -17.09
C SER A 208 10.84 -12.50 -16.10
N GLY A 209 11.53 -12.69 -14.97
CA GLY A 209 11.61 -11.68 -13.93
C GLY A 209 13.00 -11.57 -13.33
N ASN A 210 13.50 -10.33 -13.21
CA ASN A 210 14.74 -10.02 -12.53
C ASN A 210 14.46 -9.23 -11.24
N PRO A 211 14.96 -9.67 -10.07
CA PRO A 211 14.74 -8.96 -8.82
C PRO A 211 15.50 -7.62 -8.80
N ILE A 212 14.85 -6.57 -8.35
CA ILE A 212 15.40 -5.22 -8.19
C ILE A 212 15.88 -5.06 -6.75
N LYS A 213 17.13 -4.65 -6.57
CA LYS A 213 17.69 -4.30 -5.26
C LYS A 213 17.09 -2.97 -4.79
N LYS A 214 16.61 -2.92 -3.56
CA LYS A 214 15.96 -1.75 -2.94
C LYS A 214 16.70 -1.34 -1.66
N ILE A 215 16.55 -0.09 -1.27
CA ILE A 215 17.11 0.42 0.00
C ILE A 215 16.21 0.17 1.21
N GLY A 216 14.95 -0.18 1.00
CA GLY A 216 13.94 -0.45 2.03
C GLY A 216 12.78 -1.27 1.47
N TYR A 217 11.67 -1.37 2.26
CA TYR A 217 10.52 -2.19 1.89
C TYR A 217 10.93 -3.65 1.68
N HIS A 218 11.79 -4.13 2.58
CA HIS A 218 12.19 -5.54 2.63
C HIS A 218 10.99 -6.40 3.07
N GLY A 219 11.13 -7.71 3.09
CA GLY A 219 10.01 -8.63 3.29
C GLY A 219 9.38 -9.10 1.98
N TRP A 220 9.61 -8.39 0.86
CA TRP A 220 9.17 -8.72 -0.50
C TRP A 220 10.29 -8.51 -1.50
N ARG A 221 10.30 -9.35 -2.53
CA ARG A 221 11.04 -9.05 -3.75
C ARG A 221 10.19 -8.16 -4.65
N THR A 222 10.86 -7.28 -5.37
CA THR A 222 10.28 -6.43 -6.42
C THR A 222 10.99 -6.74 -7.71
N PHE A 223 10.25 -6.88 -8.80
CA PHE A 223 10.79 -7.38 -10.06
C PHE A 223 10.65 -6.36 -11.19
N GLU A 224 11.60 -6.41 -12.11
CA GLU A 224 11.43 -6.10 -13.51
C GLU A 224 10.92 -7.37 -14.17
N LEU A 225 9.82 -7.27 -14.96
CA LEU A 225 9.24 -8.38 -15.70
C LEU A 225 9.35 -8.10 -17.20
N SER A 226 9.72 -9.13 -17.96
CA SER A 226 9.66 -9.14 -19.42
C SER A 226 8.61 -10.12 -19.88
N PHE A 227 7.81 -9.70 -20.85
CA PHE A 227 6.78 -10.48 -21.54
C PHE A 227 7.20 -10.66 -22.98
N ASP A 228 7.29 -11.91 -23.44
CA ASP A 228 7.67 -12.32 -24.79
C ASP A 228 6.68 -13.40 -25.25
N ASP A 229 5.74 -12.96 -26.09
CA ASP A 229 4.60 -13.78 -26.55
C ASP A 229 3.86 -14.53 -25.43
N CYS A 230 3.74 -13.93 -24.24
CA CYS A 230 3.01 -14.51 -23.13
C CYS A 230 1.53 -14.62 -23.47
N PHE A 231 1.04 -15.86 -23.63
CA PHE A 231 -0.36 -16.13 -23.97
C PHE A 231 -1.27 -15.93 -22.75
N VAL A 232 -2.37 -15.19 -22.97
CA VAL A 232 -3.41 -14.93 -21.98
C VAL A 232 -4.78 -15.26 -22.59
N PRO A 233 -5.56 -16.19 -22.04
CA PRO A 233 -6.90 -16.53 -22.52
C PRO A 233 -7.86 -15.34 -22.54
N ASP A 234 -8.88 -15.40 -23.40
CA ASP A 234 -9.87 -14.31 -23.54
C ASP A 234 -10.64 -14.01 -22.26
N ASP A 235 -10.95 -15.02 -21.47
CA ASP A 235 -11.64 -14.89 -20.19
C ASP A 235 -10.76 -14.27 -19.09
N CYS A 236 -9.46 -14.06 -19.34
CA CYS A 236 -8.53 -13.39 -18.45
C CYS A 236 -8.37 -11.87 -18.75
N LEU A 237 -9.12 -11.35 -19.73
CA LEU A 237 -9.28 -9.90 -19.89
C LEU A 237 -10.15 -9.34 -18.76
N VAL A 238 -9.59 -8.39 -17.99
CA VAL A 238 -10.31 -7.75 -16.86
C VAL A 238 -11.33 -6.73 -17.38
N GLY A 239 -12.58 -6.92 -17.01
CA GLY A 239 -13.72 -6.15 -17.52
C GLY A 239 -14.34 -6.79 -18.77
N SER A 240 -15.34 -6.13 -19.37
CA SER A 240 -16.01 -6.66 -20.57
C SER A 240 -15.49 -6.00 -21.84
N GLU A 241 -15.42 -6.75 -22.94
CA GLU A 241 -15.16 -6.19 -24.29
C GLU A 241 -16.21 -5.14 -24.68
N ARG A 242 -17.46 -5.28 -24.21
CA ARG A 242 -18.54 -4.30 -24.46
C ARG A 242 -18.30 -2.92 -23.80
N ALA A 243 -17.39 -2.80 -22.84
CA ALA A 243 -16.96 -1.50 -22.32
C ALA A 243 -16.13 -0.70 -23.33
N GLU A 244 -15.89 -1.24 -24.53
CA GLU A 244 -15.11 -0.59 -25.60
C GLU A 244 -15.77 0.63 -26.23
N THR A 245 -17.07 0.83 -26.10
CA THR A 245 -17.77 1.98 -26.70
C THR A 245 -17.49 3.32 -26.00
N ALA A 246 -16.92 3.30 -24.78
CA ALA A 246 -16.36 4.48 -24.13
C ALA A 246 -14.84 4.29 -23.98
N ALA A 247 -14.08 4.83 -24.90
CA ALA A 247 -12.61 4.68 -25.02
C ALA A 247 -11.83 4.95 -23.71
N ASP A 248 -12.43 5.67 -22.76
CA ASP A 248 -11.86 6.07 -21.47
C ASP A 248 -12.49 5.39 -20.25
N ALA A 249 -13.53 4.57 -20.43
CA ALA A 249 -14.28 4.01 -19.28
C ALA A 249 -13.44 3.08 -18.39
N GLY A 250 -12.47 2.37 -18.97
CA GLY A 250 -11.54 1.52 -18.24
C GLY A 250 -10.59 2.34 -17.36
N PHE A 251 -10.03 3.40 -17.90
CA PHE A 251 -9.13 4.31 -17.18
C PHE A 251 -9.87 5.09 -16.08
N LYS A 252 -11.06 5.63 -16.38
CA LYS A 252 -11.89 6.36 -15.39
C LYS A 252 -12.33 5.47 -14.23
N ARG A 253 -12.67 4.20 -14.50
CA ARG A 253 -12.98 3.22 -13.42
C ARG A 253 -11.76 2.89 -12.58
N ALA A 254 -10.61 2.68 -13.20
CA ALA A 254 -9.36 2.47 -12.48
C ALA A 254 -8.99 3.69 -11.63
N ALA A 255 -9.19 4.91 -12.14
CA ALA A 255 -8.96 6.14 -11.39
C ALA A 255 -9.92 6.30 -10.19
N ALA A 256 -11.21 6.01 -10.38
CA ALA A 256 -12.21 6.05 -9.30
C ALA A 256 -11.95 5.00 -8.21
N ALA A 257 -11.37 3.84 -8.57
CA ALA A 257 -10.99 2.81 -7.62
C ALA A 257 -9.73 3.16 -6.79
N MET A 258 -9.07 4.30 -7.05
CA MET A 258 -7.81 4.66 -6.38
C MET A 258 -7.98 5.27 -4.98
N THR A 259 -9.19 5.55 -4.51
CA THR A 259 -9.43 6.13 -3.18
C THR A 259 -8.94 5.17 -2.08
N THR A 260 -9.37 3.91 -2.10
CA THR A 260 -8.94 2.89 -1.12
C THR A 260 -7.41 2.68 -1.10
N PRO A 261 -6.70 2.51 -2.24
CA PRO A 261 -5.23 2.47 -2.25
C PRO A 261 -4.56 3.71 -1.66
N ARG A 262 -5.12 4.92 -1.87
CA ARG A 262 -4.57 6.17 -1.28
C ARG A 262 -4.75 6.20 0.24
N ILE A 263 -5.92 5.80 0.76
CA ILE A 263 -6.17 5.66 2.20
C ILE A 263 -5.24 4.59 2.79
N HIS A 264 -5.06 3.46 2.12
CA HIS A 264 -4.12 2.41 2.52
C HIS A 264 -2.67 2.94 2.62
N THR A 265 -2.23 3.75 1.66
CA THR A 265 -0.91 4.38 1.72
C THR A 265 -0.81 5.37 2.87
N ALA A 266 -1.85 6.17 3.13
CA ALA A 266 -1.90 7.08 4.26
C ALA A 266 -1.81 6.33 5.59
N ALA A 267 -2.58 5.25 5.75
CA ALA A 267 -2.56 4.40 6.95
C ALA A 267 -1.17 3.79 7.19
N ARG A 268 -0.50 3.29 6.12
CA ARG A 268 0.88 2.79 6.21
C ARG A 268 1.84 3.88 6.66
N SER A 269 1.72 5.08 6.10
CA SER A 269 2.56 6.22 6.46
C SER A 269 2.36 6.65 7.91
N ILE A 270 1.12 6.70 8.39
CA ILE A 270 0.78 7.03 9.77
C ILE A 270 1.32 5.96 10.72
N GLY A 271 1.18 4.67 10.38
CA GLY A 271 1.71 3.57 11.18
C GLY A 271 3.23 3.62 11.36
N LEU A 272 3.98 3.90 10.27
CA LEU A 272 5.44 4.10 10.33
C LEU A 272 5.83 5.28 11.23
N ALA A 273 5.19 6.42 11.05
CA ALA A 273 5.45 7.61 11.85
C ALA A 273 5.12 7.38 13.34
N ARG A 274 4.00 6.69 13.62
CA ARG A 274 3.63 6.32 14.98
C ARG A 274 4.65 5.38 15.62
N GLY A 275 5.13 4.37 14.89
CA GLY A 275 6.19 3.48 15.36
C GLY A 275 7.46 4.26 15.71
N ALA A 276 7.87 5.16 14.86
CA ALA A 276 9.02 6.02 15.10
C ALA A 276 8.84 6.95 16.32
N LEU A 277 7.64 7.50 16.53
CA LEU A 277 7.31 8.31 17.70
C LEU A 277 7.32 7.49 18.99
N GLU A 278 6.65 6.33 19.00
CA GLU A 278 6.57 5.45 20.19
C GLU A 278 7.96 5.01 20.64
N ASP A 279 8.81 4.57 19.71
CA ASP A 279 10.17 4.13 20.00
C ASP A 279 11.05 5.31 20.44
N SER A 280 10.86 6.51 19.87
CA SER A 280 11.55 7.73 20.30
C SER A 280 11.15 8.14 21.72
N ILE A 281 9.86 8.04 22.10
CA ILE A 281 9.40 8.35 23.46
C ILE A 281 10.07 7.40 24.47
N ALA A 282 10.16 6.11 24.14
CA ALA A 282 10.85 5.15 25.01
C ALA A 282 12.34 5.45 25.13
N TYR A 283 12.99 5.75 23.99
CA TYR A 283 14.43 6.03 23.94
C TYR A 283 14.83 7.28 24.72
N VAL A 284 14.11 8.39 24.56
CA VAL A 284 14.48 9.67 25.20
C VAL A 284 14.34 9.65 26.72
N GLN A 285 13.54 8.72 27.27
CA GLN A 285 13.39 8.54 28.71
C GLN A 285 14.52 7.71 29.34
N GLN A 286 15.20 6.89 28.55
CA GLN A 286 16.26 5.97 29.00
C GLN A 286 17.67 6.50 28.66
N ARG A 287 17.81 7.16 27.52
CA ARG A 287 19.11 7.67 27.05
C ARG A 287 19.51 8.92 27.84
N GLU A 288 20.64 8.85 28.52
CA GLU A 288 21.18 9.97 29.28
C GLU A 288 22.35 10.65 28.55
N GLN A 289 22.38 11.97 28.58
CA GLN A 289 23.51 12.80 28.22
C GLN A 289 23.53 14.05 29.10
N PHE A 290 24.74 14.57 29.37
CA PHE A 290 24.93 15.72 30.28
C PHE A 290 24.28 15.49 31.66
N GLY A 291 24.33 14.24 32.16
CA GLY A 291 23.87 13.86 33.51
C GLY A 291 22.34 13.76 33.70
N ARG A 292 21.56 13.69 32.61
CA ARG A 292 20.09 13.55 32.65
C ARG A 292 19.53 12.88 31.38
N PRO A 293 18.32 12.31 31.43
CA PRO A 293 17.63 11.83 30.25
C PRO A 293 17.53 12.89 29.16
N ILE A 294 17.73 12.49 27.88
CA ILE A 294 17.65 13.45 26.77
C ILE A 294 16.23 13.99 26.58
N GLY A 295 15.21 13.30 27.09
CA GLY A 295 13.82 13.75 27.16
C GLY A 295 13.59 14.96 28.07
N ASP A 296 14.55 15.34 28.92
CA ASP A 296 14.47 16.52 29.77
C ASP A 296 14.89 17.82 29.04
N PHE A 297 15.55 17.69 27.87
CA PHE A 297 15.93 18.85 27.09
C PHE A 297 14.72 19.41 26.32
N GLN A 298 14.51 20.72 26.42
CA GLN A 298 13.36 21.39 25.80
C GLN A 298 13.25 21.11 24.30
N VAL A 299 14.37 21.14 23.56
CA VAL A 299 14.40 20.86 22.13
C VAL A 299 13.91 19.46 21.80
N THR A 300 14.28 18.45 22.60
CA THR A 300 13.81 17.05 22.42
C THR A 300 12.30 16.95 22.67
N ARG A 301 11.80 17.60 23.72
CA ARG A 301 10.38 17.66 24.04
C ARG A 301 9.55 18.29 22.93
N PHE A 302 10.07 19.37 22.32
CA PHE A 302 9.39 20.03 21.18
C PHE A 302 9.36 19.16 19.95
N LYS A 303 10.43 18.41 19.66
CA LYS A 303 10.44 17.42 18.58
C LYS A 303 9.35 16.35 18.77
N ILE A 304 9.27 15.74 19.95
CA ILE A 304 8.22 14.76 20.27
C ILE A 304 6.81 15.36 20.14
N ALA A 305 6.60 16.60 20.62
CA ALA A 305 5.31 17.29 20.53
C ALA A 305 4.90 17.56 19.07
N ASN A 306 5.84 18.00 18.22
CA ASN A 306 5.61 18.24 16.80
C ASN A 306 5.27 16.94 16.07
N MET A 307 6.07 15.88 16.29
CA MET A 307 5.82 14.56 15.70
C MET A 307 4.42 14.05 16.03
N ALA A 308 4.02 14.11 17.31
CA ALA A 308 2.70 13.70 17.76
C ALA A 308 1.59 14.51 17.09
N SER A 309 1.74 15.85 17.04
CA SER A 309 0.74 16.74 16.46
C SER A 309 0.53 16.51 14.97
N GLU A 310 1.63 16.30 14.22
CA GLU A 310 1.53 16.02 12.77
C GLU A 310 0.90 14.66 12.48
N ILE A 311 1.19 13.64 13.26
CA ILE A 311 0.59 12.30 13.15
C ILE A 311 -0.92 12.41 13.38
N GLU A 312 -1.34 13.06 14.46
CA GLU A 312 -2.76 13.20 14.80
C GLU A 312 -3.55 13.98 13.75
N ALA A 313 -2.98 15.05 13.19
CA ALA A 313 -3.62 15.81 12.12
C ALA A 313 -3.85 14.93 10.86
N CYS A 314 -2.86 14.14 10.45
CA CYS A 314 -2.98 13.22 9.33
C CYS A 314 -3.97 12.08 9.62
N ARG A 315 -3.97 11.53 10.83
CA ARG A 315 -4.88 10.46 11.25
C ARG A 315 -6.33 10.95 11.28
N ALA A 316 -6.60 12.13 11.81
CA ALA A 316 -7.94 12.72 11.82
C ALA A 316 -8.48 12.89 10.40
N LEU A 317 -7.66 13.38 9.47
CA LEU A 317 -8.04 13.49 8.06
C LEU A 317 -8.28 12.11 7.44
N MET A 318 -7.44 11.10 7.73
CA MET A 318 -7.62 9.74 7.22
C MET A 318 -8.96 9.14 7.69
N TYR A 319 -9.29 9.28 8.95
CA TYR A 319 -10.57 8.78 9.50
C TYR A 319 -11.77 9.44 8.83
N GLN A 320 -11.71 10.76 8.63
CA GLN A 320 -12.77 11.48 7.92
C GLN A 320 -12.93 10.98 6.48
N VAL A 321 -11.81 10.83 5.74
CA VAL A 321 -11.87 10.38 4.34
C VAL A 321 -12.33 8.94 4.24
N ALA A 322 -11.90 8.06 5.15
CA ALA A 322 -12.33 6.66 5.18
C ALA A 322 -13.85 6.56 5.48
N ALA A 323 -14.35 7.29 6.47
CA ALA A 323 -15.78 7.31 6.80
C ALA A 323 -16.63 7.86 5.65
N ASN A 324 -16.18 8.90 4.95
CA ASN A 324 -16.85 9.44 3.77
C ASN A 324 -16.87 8.42 2.62
N ALA A 325 -15.78 7.70 2.41
CA ALA A 325 -15.71 6.64 1.40
C ALA A 325 -16.69 5.49 1.70
N ASP A 326 -16.81 5.09 2.98
CA ASP A 326 -17.78 4.08 3.43
C ASP A 326 -19.24 4.55 3.29
N ALA A 327 -19.48 5.86 3.40
CA ALA A 327 -20.77 6.48 3.11
C ALA A 327 -21.08 6.62 1.60
N GLY A 328 -20.18 6.17 0.72
CA GLY A 328 -20.33 6.25 -0.74
C GLY A 328 -20.04 7.63 -1.34
N GLU A 329 -19.39 8.51 -0.60
CA GLU A 329 -19.02 9.84 -1.06
C GLU A 329 -17.86 9.80 -2.06
N LYS A 330 -17.81 10.79 -2.95
CA LYS A 330 -16.67 10.95 -3.88
C LYS A 330 -15.46 11.52 -3.15
N CYS A 331 -14.42 10.71 -2.99
CA CYS A 331 -13.24 11.06 -2.21
C CYS A 331 -11.96 11.19 -3.07
N ASP A 332 -12.05 11.51 -4.37
CA ASP A 332 -10.87 11.59 -5.24
C ASP A 332 -9.87 12.64 -4.76
N MET A 333 -10.33 13.86 -4.49
CA MET A 333 -9.48 14.95 -4.02
C MET A 333 -9.03 14.72 -2.57
N SER A 334 -9.94 14.37 -1.66
CA SER A 334 -9.61 14.15 -0.25
C SER A 334 -8.72 12.92 -0.05
N GLY A 335 -8.91 11.85 -0.84
CA GLY A 335 -8.01 10.70 -0.87
C GLY A 335 -6.60 11.06 -1.36
N ALA A 336 -6.49 11.97 -2.34
CA ALA A 336 -5.18 12.48 -2.75
C ALA A 336 -4.55 13.37 -1.66
N MET A 337 -5.35 14.22 -0.99
CA MET A 337 -4.88 15.07 0.11
C MET A 337 -4.32 14.23 1.27
N VAL A 338 -5.06 13.21 1.72
CA VAL A 338 -4.62 12.39 2.86
C VAL A 338 -3.36 11.60 2.53
N LYS A 339 -3.27 11.02 1.32
CA LYS A 339 -2.06 10.31 0.89
C LYS A 339 -0.86 11.23 0.83
N TYR A 340 -1.01 12.41 0.24
CA TYR A 340 0.04 13.41 0.15
C TYR A 340 0.54 13.84 1.53
N LEU A 341 -0.37 14.32 2.38
CA LEU A 341 0.00 14.83 3.71
C LEU A 341 0.61 13.76 4.59
N ALA A 342 0.03 12.55 4.63
CA ALA A 342 0.54 11.45 5.45
C ALA A 342 1.94 10.98 5.00
N SER A 343 2.20 10.92 3.69
CA SER A 343 3.50 10.52 3.16
C SER A 343 4.59 11.57 3.48
N GLU A 344 4.29 12.86 3.31
CA GLU A 344 5.21 13.95 3.65
C GLU A 344 5.50 14.01 5.17
N MET A 345 4.46 13.87 5.97
CA MET A 345 4.56 13.81 7.44
C MET A 345 5.42 12.62 7.87
N SER A 346 5.18 11.43 7.32
CA SER A 346 5.87 10.21 7.71
C SER A 346 7.39 10.31 7.49
N GLU A 347 7.83 10.86 6.37
CA GLU A 347 9.26 11.07 6.12
C GLU A 347 9.88 12.05 7.11
N ARG A 348 9.22 13.19 7.40
CA ARG A 348 9.71 14.15 8.38
C ARG A 348 9.79 13.54 9.78
N VAL A 349 8.75 12.86 10.22
CA VAL A 349 8.68 12.25 11.56
C VAL A 349 9.72 11.15 11.73
N THR A 350 9.87 10.26 10.76
CA THR A 350 10.86 9.17 10.85
C THR A 350 12.29 9.67 10.75
N SER A 351 12.54 10.74 9.96
CA SER A 351 13.84 11.42 9.91
C SER A 351 14.18 12.11 11.24
N GLU A 352 13.19 12.77 11.88
CA GLU A 352 13.39 13.38 13.18
C GLU A 352 13.61 12.34 14.29
N ALA A 353 12.92 11.21 14.23
CA ALA A 353 13.13 10.07 15.12
C ALA A 353 14.54 9.50 15.00
N LEU A 354 15.05 9.34 13.78
CA LEU A 354 16.43 8.93 13.54
C LEU A 354 17.42 9.94 14.13
N GLN A 355 17.17 11.23 13.97
CA GLN A 355 17.98 12.30 14.57
C GLN A 355 17.96 12.25 16.11
N ILE A 356 16.81 11.96 16.73
CA ILE A 356 16.68 11.81 18.19
C ILE A 356 17.54 10.65 18.72
N HIS A 357 17.63 9.54 17.97
CA HIS A 357 18.47 8.39 18.34
C HIS A 357 19.97 8.64 18.10
N GLY A 358 20.33 9.69 17.38
CA GLY A 358 21.73 10.01 17.08
C GLY A 358 22.45 8.89 16.34
N GLY A 359 23.69 8.56 16.70
CA GLY A 359 24.47 7.51 16.06
C GLY A 359 23.80 6.11 16.15
N ALA A 360 23.07 5.82 17.23
CA ALA A 360 22.33 4.58 17.36
C ALA A 360 21.19 4.45 16.32
N GLY A 361 20.54 5.55 15.95
CA GLY A 361 19.52 5.56 14.92
C GLY A 361 20.04 5.24 13.51
N TYR A 362 21.36 5.36 13.29
CA TYR A 362 22.01 5.06 12.02
C TYR A 362 22.62 3.67 11.95
N THR A 363 22.17 2.78 12.85
CA THR A 363 22.54 1.36 12.91
C THR A 363 21.29 0.50 12.75
N THR A 364 21.46 -0.79 12.48
CA THR A 364 20.36 -1.77 12.41
C THR A 364 19.95 -2.32 13.78
N ASP A 365 20.54 -1.84 14.87
CA ASP A 365 20.18 -2.25 16.23
C ASP A 365 18.82 -1.73 16.69
N PHE A 366 18.35 -0.66 16.06
CA PHE A 366 17.06 -0.04 16.31
C PHE A 366 16.19 -0.03 15.05
N PRO A 367 14.87 -0.22 15.14
CA PRO A 367 13.98 -0.24 13.98
C PRO A 367 13.78 1.14 13.31
N ILE A 368 14.37 2.19 13.86
CA ILE A 368 14.19 3.58 13.43
C ILE A 368 14.64 3.79 11.97
N GLU A 369 15.77 3.20 11.59
CA GLU A 369 16.30 3.32 10.23
C GLU A 369 15.38 2.62 9.22
N ARG A 370 14.72 1.50 9.59
CA ARG A 370 13.73 0.80 8.79
C ARG A 370 12.51 1.71 8.55
N TYR A 371 11.98 2.34 9.58
CA TYR A 371 10.85 3.26 9.42
C TYR A 371 11.18 4.41 8.47
N TRP A 372 12.38 4.97 8.57
CA TRP A 372 12.83 6.06 7.68
C TRP A 372 12.97 5.59 6.23
N ARG A 373 13.60 4.43 5.97
CA ARG A 373 13.74 3.87 4.63
C ARG A 373 12.38 3.61 3.99
N ASP A 374 11.47 3.02 4.74
CA ASP A 374 10.14 2.66 4.28
C ASP A 374 9.25 3.89 4.09
N ALA A 375 9.31 4.86 4.99
CA ALA A 375 8.57 6.11 4.89
C ALA A 375 8.92 6.88 3.60
N ARG A 376 10.20 6.91 3.21
CA ARG A 376 10.63 7.59 1.98
C ARG A 376 9.94 7.03 0.73
N LEU A 377 9.65 5.74 0.70
CA LEU A 377 8.96 5.09 -0.41
C LEU A 377 7.51 5.57 -0.56
N THR A 378 6.82 5.90 0.53
CA THR A 378 5.40 6.29 0.50
C THR A 378 5.13 7.55 -0.32
N LYS A 379 6.13 8.40 -0.51
CA LYS A 379 6.07 9.59 -1.39
C LYS A 379 6.22 9.25 -2.88
N ILE A 380 6.68 8.04 -3.21
CA ILE A 380 7.05 7.64 -4.57
C ILE A 380 5.99 6.72 -5.18
N PHE A 381 5.61 5.64 -4.48
CA PHE A 381 4.73 4.62 -5.03
C PHE A 381 3.24 5.01 -4.94
N GLU A 382 2.40 4.28 -5.67
CA GLU A 382 0.93 4.49 -5.68
C GLU A 382 0.51 5.94 -6.00
N GLY A 383 1.30 6.57 -6.88
CA GLY A 383 1.22 7.98 -7.23
C GLY A 383 2.15 8.83 -6.36
N THR A 384 3.09 9.55 -7.02
CA THR A 384 4.03 10.41 -6.29
C THR A 384 3.32 11.57 -5.59
N SER A 385 4.02 12.24 -4.65
CA SER A 385 3.51 13.47 -4.02
C SER A 385 3.05 14.49 -5.06
N GLU A 386 3.81 14.66 -6.16
CA GLU A 386 3.48 15.60 -7.23
C GLU A 386 2.22 15.16 -8.02
N ILE A 387 2.01 13.86 -8.21
CA ILE A 387 0.76 13.36 -8.81
C ILE A 387 -0.43 13.62 -7.89
N MET A 388 -0.27 13.49 -6.57
CA MET A 388 -1.34 13.86 -5.61
C MET A 388 -1.62 15.35 -5.66
N GLN A 389 -0.60 16.20 -5.67
CA GLN A 389 -0.74 17.65 -5.79
C GLN A 389 -1.44 18.05 -7.10
N ARG A 390 -1.10 17.38 -8.21
CA ARG A 390 -1.77 17.58 -9.49
C ARG A 390 -3.26 17.23 -9.40
N ILE A 391 -3.61 16.06 -8.84
CA ILE A 391 -5.01 15.67 -8.68
C ILE A 391 -5.78 16.71 -7.85
N ILE A 392 -5.19 17.18 -6.75
CA ILE A 392 -5.79 18.21 -5.90
C ILE A 392 -5.99 19.52 -6.70
N SER A 393 -4.96 19.98 -7.39
CA SER A 393 -5.03 21.22 -8.16
C SER A 393 -6.04 21.16 -9.31
N ASP A 394 -6.11 20.01 -10.00
CA ASP A 394 -7.06 19.80 -11.10
C ASP A 394 -8.54 19.85 -10.63
N HIS A 395 -8.80 19.57 -9.34
CA HIS A 395 -10.14 19.74 -8.76
C HIS A 395 -10.42 21.18 -8.33
N LEU A 396 -9.40 21.95 -8.01
CA LEU A 396 -9.55 23.32 -7.49
C LEU A 396 -9.46 24.39 -8.58
N LEU A 397 -8.75 24.09 -9.66
CA LEU A 397 -8.48 25.04 -10.74
C LEU A 397 -9.07 24.53 -12.06
N PRO A 398 -9.63 25.40 -12.91
CA PRO A 398 -10.08 24.99 -14.24
C PRO A 398 -8.87 24.49 -15.05
N PRO A 399 -9.07 23.48 -15.93
CA PRO A 399 -7.97 23.00 -16.78
C PRO A 399 -7.44 24.15 -17.64
N THR A 400 -6.12 24.36 -17.57
CA THR A 400 -5.45 25.33 -18.45
C THR A 400 -5.45 24.74 -19.85
N PRO A 401 -6.01 25.42 -20.88
CA PRO A 401 -5.89 24.97 -22.26
C PRO A 401 -4.40 24.81 -22.61
N LEU A 402 -3.99 23.62 -23.01
CA LEU A 402 -2.66 23.41 -23.56
C LEU A 402 -2.54 24.30 -24.82
N ARG A 403 -1.61 25.26 -24.80
CA ARG A 403 -1.27 26.07 -25.94
C ARG A 403 -0.42 25.29 -26.93
#